data_62c3e536316290df7db4d03beb87a9e7
#
_entry.id   62c3e536316290df7db4d03beb87a9e7
#
_cell.length_a   1.000
_cell.length_b   1.000
_cell.length_c   1.000
_cell.angle_alpha   90.00
_cell.angle_beta   90.00
_cell.angle_gamma   90.00
#
_symmetry.space_group_name_H-M   'P 1'
#
loop_
_entity.id
_entity.type
_entity.pdbx_description
1 polymer ?
#
loop_
_entity_poly.entity_id
_entity_poly.type
_entity_poly.pdbx_seq_one_letter_code
_entity_poly.pdbx_strand_id
1 'polypeptide(L)'
;MADSTIKKIDGTHSPTEGAEKFLASGSTLSMRMWEDEQPNDNKPEVSRPYETVGYVIKGKAELHSEGQVVTLQPGDSYLVPKDAKHTYKILEPFTAVEATSPPAQVHGRDN
;
A
#
# COMPACT_ATOMS: atom_id res chain seq x y z
N MET A 1 -17.36 -2.50 -24.01
CA MET A 1 -17.97 -3.57 -23.21
C MET A 1 -17.01 -3.99 -22.09
N ALA A 2 -17.50 -4.14 -20.90
CA ALA A 2 -16.68 -4.55 -19.78
C ALA A 2 -16.35 -6.04 -19.86
N ASP A 3 -15.13 -6.39 -19.50
CA ASP A 3 -14.71 -7.78 -19.33
C ASP A 3 -15.29 -8.28 -18.01
N SER A 4 -16.16 -9.28 -18.07
CA SER A 4 -16.79 -9.85 -16.89
C SER A 4 -16.05 -11.08 -16.35
N THR A 5 -14.86 -11.37 -16.88
CA THR A 5 -14.09 -12.51 -16.43
C THR A 5 -13.55 -12.30 -15.03
N ILE A 6 -13.80 -13.26 -14.13
CA ILE A 6 -13.22 -13.24 -12.78
C ILE A 6 -11.76 -13.65 -12.91
N LYS A 7 -10.87 -12.91 -12.24
CA LYS A 7 -9.42 -13.18 -12.26
C LYS A 7 -8.94 -13.48 -10.85
N LYS A 8 -8.07 -14.47 -10.75
CA LYS A 8 -7.44 -14.84 -9.47
C LYS A 8 -5.93 -14.67 -9.60
N ILE A 9 -5.33 -14.05 -8.61
CA ILE A 9 -3.88 -13.90 -8.53
C ILE A 9 -3.40 -14.75 -7.37
N ASP A 10 -2.42 -15.63 -7.64
CA ASP A 10 -1.80 -16.44 -6.61
C ASP A 10 -0.76 -15.56 -5.88
N GLY A 11 -1.06 -15.19 -4.65
CA GLY A 11 -0.17 -14.32 -3.87
C GLY A 11 1.20 -14.91 -3.60
N THR A 12 1.33 -16.24 -3.66
CA THR A 12 2.62 -16.90 -3.46
C THR A 12 3.57 -16.64 -4.64
N HIS A 13 3.02 -16.42 -5.83
CA HIS A 13 3.78 -16.24 -7.05
C HIS A 13 3.62 -14.85 -7.64
N SER A 14 3.08 -13.91 -6.87
CA SER A 14 2.90 -12.53 -7.33
C SER A 14 4.25 -11.84 -7.50
N PRO A 15 4.38 -10.96 -8.51
CA PRO A 15 5.60 -10.17 -8.66
C PRO A 15 5.84 -9.33 -7.41
N THR A 16 7.12 -9.23 -7.03
CA THR A 16 7.51 -8.44 -5.86
C THR A 16 8.57 -7.42 -6.25
N GLU A 17 8.60 -6.32 -5.50
CA GLU A 17 9.64 -5.31 -5.63
C GLU A 17 9.95 -4.85 -4.21
N GLY A 18 11.09 -5.31 -3.65
CA GLY A 18 11.39 -5.12 -2.25
C GLY A 18 10.35 -5.85 -1.39
N ALA A 19 9.74 -5.15 -0.45
CA ALA A 19 8.68 -5.70 0.40
C ALA A 19 7.30 -5.60 -0.25
N GLU A 20 7.18 -4.92 -1.39
CA GLU A 20 5.90 -4.72 -2.07
C GLU A 20 5.56 -5.89 -2.97
N LYS A 21 4.40 -6.48 -2.76
CA LYS A 21 3.91 -7.60 -3.56
C LYS A 21 2.66 -7.12 -4.31
N PHE A 22 2.67 -7.27 -5.65
CA PHE A 22 1.56 -6.84 -6.48
C PHE A 22 0.49 -7.92 -6.53
N LEU A 23 -0.74 -7.54 -6.21
CA LEU A 23 -1.88 -8.46 -6.18
C LEU A 23 -2.82 -8.15 -7.34
N ALA A 24 -4.12 -8.43 -7.17
CA ALA A 24 -5.09 -8.24 -8.24
C ALA A 24 -5.19 -6.77 -8.67
N SER A 25 -5.34 -6.55 -9.98
CA SER A 25 -5.45 -5.21 -10.54
C SER A 25 -6.66 -5.15 -11.46
N GLY A 26 -7.53 -4.18 -11.23
CA GLY A 26 -8.67 -3.89 -12.08
C GLY A 26 -8.45 -2.67 -12.94
N SER A 27 -9.50 -2.17 -13.57
CA SER A 27 -9.40 -1.00 -14.42
C SER A 27 -9.35 0.31 -13.63
N THR A 28 -9.96 0.35 -12.45
CA THR A 28 -10.04 1.56 -11.63
C THR A 28 -9.33 1.46 -10.29
N LEU A 29 -8.91 0.27 -9.91
CA LEU A 29 -8.22 0.05 -8.64
C LEU A 29 -7.31 -1.17 -8.74
N SER A 30 -6.36 -1.24 -7.84
CA SER A 30 -5.47 -2.40 -7.73
C SER A 30 -5.15 -2.66 -6.28
N MET A 31 -4.64 -3.85 -5.99
CA MET A 31 -4.23 -4.26 -4.66
C MET A 31 -2.73 -4.52 -4.61
N ARG A 32 -2.15 -4.26 -3.46
CA ARG A 32 -0.77 -4.63 -3.17
C ARG A 32 -0.65 -5.00 -1.71
N MET A 33 0.43 -5.71 -1.36
CA MET A 33 0.72 -6.05 0.03
C MET A 33 2.14 -5.63 0.33
N TRP A 34 2.34 -4.92 1.43
CA TRP A 34 3.64 -4.73 2.03
C TRP A 34 3.87 -5.94 2.92
N GLU A 35 4.80 -6.80 2.57
CA GLU A 35 5.00 -8.06 3.28
C GLU A 35 6.31 -8.00 4.05
N ASP A 36 6.20 -8.08 5.37
CA ASP A 36 7.35 -8.13 6.27
C ASP A 36 8.35 -7.01 6.03
N GLU A 37 7.85 -5.80 5.82
CA GLU A 37 8.71 -4.63 5.62
C GLU A 37 9.47 -4.33 6.91
N GLN A 38 10.79 -4.24 6.80
CA GLN A 38 11.66 -4.11 7.97
C GLN A 38 11.64 -2.71 8.56
N PRO A 39 11.95 -2.59 9.87
CA PRO A 39 12.00 -1.28 10.53
C PRO A 39 12.83 -0.27 9.75
N ASN A 40 12.30 0.93 9.62
CA ASN A 40 12.94 1.99 8.83
C ASN A 40 12.34 3.33 9.26
N ASP A 41 13.17 4.28 9.67
CA ASP A 41 12.74 5.62 10.06
C ASP A 41 13.24 6.68 9.08
N ASN A 42 13.77 6.27 7.93
CA ASN A 42 14.36 7.18 6.94
C ASN A 42 13.66 7.13 5.58
N LYS A 43 12.41 6.66 5.53
CA LYS A 43 11.67 6.63 4.28
C LYS A 43 11.35 8.07 3.85
N PRO A 44 11.60 8.41 2.58
CA PRO A 44 11.33 9.77 2.12
C PRO A 44 9.84 10.07 2.09
N GLU A 45 9.49 11.33 2.29
CA GLU A 45 8.13 11.79 2.13
C GLU A 45 7.78 11.77 0.63
N VAL A 46 6.62 11.25 0.30
CA VAL A 46 6.17 11.14 -1.09
C VAL A 46 4.74 11.62 -1.22
N SER A 47 4.35 11.98 -2.44
CA SER A 47 3.00 12.32 -2.81
C SER A 47 2.65 11.47 -4.02
N ARG A 48 1.51 10.80 -3.99
CA ARG A 48 1.13 9.87 -5.05
C ARG A 48 -0.18 10.28 -5.70
N PRO A 49 -0.32 10.09 -7.03
CA PRO A 49 -1.54 10.48 -7.75
C PRO A 49 -2.66 9.44 -7.61
N TYR A 50 -2.79 8.84 -6.44
CA TYR A 50 -3.83 7.86 -6.17
C TYR A 50 -4.20 7.89 -4.69
N GLU A 51 -5.42 7.45 -4.42
CA GLU A 51 -5.92 7.28 -3.07
C GLU A 51 -5.58 5.86 -2.60
N THR A 52 -5.20 5.71 -1.35
CA THR A 52 -4.84 4.41 -0.78
C THR A 52 -5.69 4.14 0.45
N VAL A 53 -6.28 2.94 0.51
CA VAL A 53 -6.84 2.42 1.75
C VAL A 53 -6.09 1.14 2.09
N GLY A 54 -5.84 0.92 3.38
CA GLY A 54 -5.06 -0.23 3.80
C GLY A 54 -5.58 -0.86 5.08
N TYR A 55 -5.14 -2.11 5.32
CA TYR A 55 -5.49 -2.86 6.51
C TYR A 55 -4.23 -3.55 7.03
N VAL A 56 -3.93 -3.34 8.31
CA VAL A 56 -2.71 -3.87 8.93
C VAL A 56 -2.93 -5.30 9.39
N ILE A 57 -2.07 -6.20 8.92
CA ILE A 57 -2.12 -7.61 9.29
C ILE A 57 -1.17 -7.91 10.43
N LYS A 58 0.03 -7.29 10.41
CA LYS A 58 1.08 -7.65 11.35
C LYS A 58 2.05 -6.49 11.50
N GLY A 59 2.64 -6.34 12.69
CA GLY A 59 3.67 -5.35 12.92
C GLY A 59 3.13 -4.00 13.38
N LYS A 60 3.98 -2.98 13.32
CA LYS A 60 3.62 -1.65 13.81
C LYS A 60 4.33 -0.59 13.00
N ALA A 61 3.60 0.47 12.66
CA ALA A 61 4.16 1.58 11.91
C ALA A 61 3.50 2.88 12.34
N GLU A 62 4.14 4.00 12.02
CA GLU A 62 3.53 5.32 12.11
C GLU A 62 3.33 5.85 10.71
N LEU A 63 2.15 6.40 10.45
CA LEU A 63 1.87 7.08 9.19
C LEU A 63 1.88 8.58 9.47
N HIS A 64 2.76 9.29 8.78
CA HIS A 64 2.94 10.73 8.91
C HIS A 64 2.40 11.41 7.65
N SER A 65 1.45 12.31 7.79
CA SER A 65 0.87 13.02 6.65
C SER A 65 0.33 14.37 7.08
N GLU A 66 0.75 15.41 6.37
CA GLU A 66 0.22 16.78 6.56
C GLU A 66 0.20 17.22 8.03
N GLY A 67 1.31 16.98 8.73
CA GLY A 67 1.45 17.36 10.13
C GLY A 67 0.77 16.45 11.14
N GLN A 68 0.16 15.37 10.65
CA GLN A 68 -0.52 14.39 11.50
C GLN A 68 0.30 13.12 11.61
N VAL A 69 0.22 12.44 12.74
CA VAL A 69 0.89 11.16 12.95
C VAL A 69 -0.14 10.21 13.54
N VAL A 70 -0.33 9.05 12.91
CA VAL A 70 -1.17 7.99 13.45
C VAL A 70 -0.36 6.72 13.57
N THR A 71 -0.63 5.95 14.63
CA THR A 71 0.00 4.65 14.84
C THR A 71 -0.87 3.58 14.23
N LEU A 72 -0.25 2.70 13.44
CA LEU A 72 -0.94 1.60 12.77
C LEU A 72 -0.52 0.29 13.42
N GLN A 73 -1.51 -0.48 13.87
CA GLN A 73 -1.33 -1.77 14.53
C GLN A 73 -2.24 -2.81 13.88
N PRO A 74 -1.99 -4.11 14.09
CA PRO A 74 -2.84 -5.14 13.48
C PRO A 74 -4.33 -4.91 13.78
N GLY A 75 -5.14 -5.00 12.74
CA GLY A 75 -6.57 -4.74 12.83
C GLY A 75 -6.97 -3.32 12.48
N ASP A 76 -6.02 -2.39 12.40
CA ASP A 76 -6.31 -1.01 12.00
C ASP A 76 -6.44 -0.91 10.49
N SER A 77 -7.34 -0.05 10.03
CA SER A 77 -7.38 0.34 8.62
C SER A 77 -7.05 1.82 8.52
N TYR A 78 -6.58 2.24 7.35
CA TYR A 78 -6.13 3.61 7.18
C TYR A 78 -6.41 4.11 5.76
N LEU A 79 -6.38 5.43 5.62
CA LEU A 79 -6.59 6.11 4.34
C LEU A 79 -5.47 7.12 4.14
N VAL A 80 -4.85 7.10 2.96
CA VAL A 80 -3.97 8.16 2.52
C VAL A 80 -4.66 8.84 1.34
N PRO A 81 -5.06 10.11 1.49
CA PRO A 81 -5.73 10.81 0.40
C PRO A 81 -4.84 10.99 -0.82
N LYS A 82 -5.46 11.08 -1.99
CA LYS A 82 -4.75 11.36 -3.24
C LYS A 82 -3.94 12.65 -3.08
N ASP A 83 -2.69 12.60 -3.55
CA ASP A 83 -1.76 13.72 -3.58
C ASP A 83 -1.29 14.22 -2.20
N ALA A 84 -1.75 13.66 -1.10
CA ALA A 84 -1.29 14.05 0.22
C ALA A 84 0.16 13.61 0.42
N LYS A 85 1.01 14.51 0.91
CA LYS A 85 2.39 14.18 1.24
C LYS A 85 2.39 13.29 2.47
N HIS A 86 3.09 12.17 2.40
CA HIS A 86 3.10 11.22 3.49
C HIS A 86 4.38 10.38 3.51
N THR A 87 4.66 9.80 4.65
CA THR A 87 5.70 8.81 4.81
C THR A 87 5.31 7.86 5.94
N TYR A 88 5.93 6.70 5.97
CA TYR A 88 5.76 5.73 7.03
C TYR A 88 7.05 5.57 7.81
N LYS A 89 6.93 5.40 9.13
CA LYS A 89 8.04 4.99 9.97
C LYS A 89 7.71 3.57 10.43
N ILE A 90 8.48 2.60 9.97
CA ILE A 90 8.24 1.20 10.31
C ILE A 90 8.93 0.91 11.62
N LEU A 91 8.15 0.53 12.64
CA LEU A 91 8.66 0.29 13.98
C LEU A 91 8.95 -1.18 14.25
N GLU A 92 8.10 -2.07 13.70
CA GLU A 92 8.26 -3.52 13.79
C GLU A 92 7.99 -4.09 12.41
N PRO A 93 8.54 -5.27 12.05
CA PRO A 93 8.29 -5.84 10.72
C PRO A 93 6.81 -5.79 10.38
N PHE A 94 6.50 -5.12 9.27
CA PHE A 94 5.15 -4.63 8.98
C PHE A 94 4.56 -5.30 7.76
N THR A 95 3.36 -5.84 7.90
CA THR A 95 2.60 -6.42 6.80
C THR A 95 1.22 -5.77 6.75
N ALA A 96 0.88 -5.22 5.60
CA ALA A 96 -0.41 -4.57 5.38
C ALA A 96 -0.83 -4.77 3.93
N VAL A 97 -2.13 -4.97 3.72
CA VAL A 97 -2.70 -5.05 2.38
C VAL A 97 -3.33 -3.70 2.05
N GLU A 98 -3.16 -3.26 0.81
CA GLU A 98 -3.66 -1.95 0.37
C GLU A 98 -4.39 -2.07 -0.96
N ALA A 99 -5.36 -1.18 -1.15
CA ALA A 99 -5.99 -0.96 -2.44
C ALA A 99 -5.76 0.49 -2.84
N THR A 100 -5.45 0.72 -4.12
CA THR A 100 -5.20 2.06 -4.65
C THR A 100 -6.12 2.35 -5.82
N SER A 101 -6.57 3.59 -5.93
CA SER A 101 -7.41 4.04 -7.04
C SER A 101 -6.97 5.44 -7.44
N PRO A 102 -6.57 5.66 -8.71
CA PRO A 102 -6.33 4.68 -9.77
C PRO A 102 -5.19 3.69 -9.42
N PRO A 103 -5.06 2.60 -10.19
CA PRO A 103 -4.06 1.55 -9.87
C PRO A 103 -2.64 2.09 -9.76
N ALA A 104 -1.99 1.82 -8.64
CA ALA A 104 -0.63 2.29 -8.38
C ALA A 104 0.41 1.56 -9.23
N GLN A 105 0.15 0.30 -9.53
CA GLN A 105 1.13 -0.57 -10.17
C GLN A 105 1.15 -0.50 -11.69
N VAL A 106 0.42 0.43 -12.28
CA VAL A 106 0.39 0.59 -13.73
C VAL A 106 0.90 1.97 -14.12
N HIS A 107 1.52 2.06 -15.30
CA HIS A 107 2.03 3.31 -15.88
C HIS A 107 3.03 4.03 -14.99
N GLY A 108 3.75 3.31 -14.14
CA GLY A 108 4.79 3.91 -13.32
C GLY A 108 4.29 4.83 -12.21
N ARG A 109 3.02 4.74 -11.85
CA ARG A 109 2.46 5.62 -10.83
C ARG A 109 3.11 5.50 -9.46
N ASP A 110 3.73 4.36 -9.21
CA ASP A 110 4.33 4.05 -7.91
C ASP A 110 5.83 4.35 -7.86
N ASN A 111 6.32 5.12 -8.76
CA ASN A 111 7.73 5.51 -8.80
C ASN A 111 8.05 6.60 -7.80
#